data_f9a5a3164a8aabf89ede348afb254b3c
#
_entry.id   f9a5a3164a8aabf89ede348afb254b3c
#
_cell.length_a   1.000
_cell.length_b   1.000
_cell.length_c   1.000
_cell.angle_alpha   90.00
_cell.angle_beta   90.00
_cell.angle_gamma   90.00
#
_symmetry.space_group_name_H-M   'P 1'
#
loop_
_entity.id
_entity.type
_entity.pdbx_description
1 polymer ?
#
loop_
_entity_poly.entity_id
_entity_poly.type
_entity_poly.pdbx_seq_one_letter_code
_entity_poly.pdbx_strand_id
1 'polypeptide(L)'
;MPGMSTPTLPPELREYELSELIFWSRPDAHRLAAFARMRELSTAPFIPIRKLPLMRSKPGFYALARHADVLAASRDSARFSSEPTTNTLTEMPAWAARFFGSMINMDDPKHAHVRRVVSRAFSPRMLATMDEYLERRAARIVDDLVAAGPRDFVPQVAARLPVEVICDMMGIPERYHDMILRRTNTILGYSDPEYSGVDADRALGGALRHRDVLAASLRLARAGHDLFRLVKRLGKERKGGDGDDLISTLVNANAAGESLTAQEIGSFFILLVTAGNETTRNALAHALRLFTEHPDQRELLIADFDARIPGAVEEIVRYATPVIQFRRNITEDCELNGTPLKKGDIVVLIYTSANRDPEVFTDPDRFDITRDPNPHVGFGGPGPHYCLGAHLAKREITVMLRELLTRLPDIRTDGAPDRLISHFINGIKRMPFTFTPPAERA
;
A
#
# COMPACT_ATOMS: atom_id res chain seq x y z
N MET A 1 11.80 39.26 14.90
CA MET A 1 10.87 38.85 13.83
C MET A 1 9.52 38.62 14.48
N PRO A 2 8.38 39.16 14.00
CA PRO A 2 7.09 38.87 14.58
C PRO A 2 6.85 37.39 14.49
N GLY A 3 6.41 36.76 15.60
CA GLY A 3 6.18 35.35 15.70
C GLY A 3 5.17 34.90 14.67
N MET A 4 5.61 34.05 13.73
CA MET A 4 4.68 33.38 12.80
C MET A 4 3.75 32.51 13.64
N SER A 5 2.46 32.82 13.62
CA SER A 5 1.45 31.97 14.25
C SER A 5 1.54 30.56 13.65
N THR A 6 1.50 29.56 14.51
CA THR A 6 1.41 28.16 14.05
C THR A 6 0.23 28.03 13.09
N PRO A 7 0.40 27.46 11.90
CA PRO A 7 -0.70 27.24 10.97
C PRO A 7 -1.82 26.43 11.65
N THR A 8 -3.06 26.75 11.32
CA THR A 8 -4.24 26.10 11.91
C THR A 8 -5.05 25.41 10.83
N LEU A 9 -5.89 24.45 11.25
CA LEU A 9 -6.83 23.79 10.35
C LEU A 9 -7.79 24.82 9.75
N PRO A 10 -7.93 24.87 8.40
CA PRO A 10 -8.91 25.72 7.74
C PRO A 10 -10.33 25.48 8.27
N PRO A 11 -11.14 26.55 8.44
CA PRO A 11 -12.51 26.44 8.94
C PRO A 11 -13.36 25.43 8.15
N GLU A 12 -13.18 25.38 6.83
CA GLU A 12 -13.90 24.54 5.86
C GLU A 12 -13.65 23.05 6.07
N LEU A 13 -12.60 22.69 6.80
CA LEU A 13 -12.20 21.30 7.05
C LEU A 13 -12.46 20.85 8.49
N ARG A 14 -12.96 21.71 9.37
CA ARG A 14 -13.12 21.41 10.81
C ARG A 14 -14.10 20.28 11.08
N GLU A 15 -15.13 20.15 10.26
CA GLU A 15 -16.17 19.13 10.41
C GLU A 15 -15.67 17.68 10.15
N TYR A 16 -14.52 17.52 9.46
CA TYR A 16 -14.04 16.22 9.02
C TYR A 16 -13.12 15.50 10.02
N GLU A 17 -12.76 16.12 11.14
CA GLU A 17 -11.90 15.50 12.18
C GLU A 17 -10.61 14.84 11.64
N LEU A 18 -9.98 15.44 10.63
CA LEU A 18 -8.89 14.90 9.82
C LEU A 18 -7.65 14.40 10.61
N SER A 19 -7.43 14.95 11.80
CA SER A 19 -6.32 14.56 12.69
C SER A 19 -6.62 13.31 13.53
N GLU A 20 -7.85 12.84 13.50
CA GLU A 20 -8.33 11.76 14.37
C GLU A 20 -8.45 10.43 13.64
N LEU A 21 -8.25 9.33 14.36
CA LEU A 21 -8.39 7.98 13.80
C LEU A 21 -9.84 7.70 13.35
N ILE A 22 -10.81 8.34 14.00
CA ILE A 22 -12.22 8.19 13.65
C ILE A 22 -12.52 8.63 12.22
N PHE A 23 -11.80 9.63 11.68
CA PHE A 23 -11.93 10.01 10.27
C PHE A 23 -11.72 8.82 9.33
N TRP A 24 -10.73 7.99 9.63
CA TRP A 24 -10.37 6.82 8.82
C TRP A 24 -11.32 5.64 8.99
N SER A 25 -12.16 5.65 10.03
CA SER A 25 -13.25 4.67 10.21
C SER A 25 -14.55 5.07 9.50
N ARG A 26 -14.67 6.34 9.06
CA ARG A 26 -15.84 6.83 8.34
C ARG A 26 -15.97 6.19 6.96
N PRO A 27 -17.20 6.12 6.39
CA PRO A 27 -17.43 5.65 5.03
C PRO A 27 -16.58 6.40 3.98
N ASP A 28 -16.30 5.75 2.86
CA ASP A 28 -15.51 6.34 1.77
C ASP A 28 -16.06 7.69 1.31
N ALA A 29 -17.38 7.83 1.18
CA ALA A 29 -18.02 9.07 0.76
C ALA A 29 -17.64 10.27 1.66
N HIS A 30 -17.58 10.07 2.99
CA HIS A 30 -17.16 11.12 3.92
C HIS A 30 -15.69 11.53 3.72
N ARG A 31 -14.79 10.55 3.55
CA ARG A 31 -13.37 10.82 3.31
C ARG A 31 -13.13 11.49 1.96
N LEU A 32 -13.84 11.03 0.90
CA LEU A 32 -13.75 11.62 -0.42
C LEU A 32 -14.29 13.05 -0.47
N ALA A 33 -15.36 13.37 0.27
CA ALA A 33 -15.88 14.73 0.41
C ALA A 33 -14.83 15.66 1.06
N ALA A 34 -14.15 15.20 2.12
CA ALA A 34 -13.05 15.96 2.72
C ALA A 34 -11.91 16.23 1.75
N PHE A 35 -11.52 15.22 0.96
CA PHE A 35 -10.46 15.37 -0.05
C PHE A 35 -10.89 16.29 -1.20
N ALA A 36 -12.14 16.23 -1.63
CA ALA A 36 -12.69 17.17 -2.62
C ALA A 36 -12.59 18.61 -2.08
N ARG A 37 -13.00 18.82 -0.85
CA ARG A 37 -12.90 20.15 -0.22
C ARG A 37 -11.47 20.66 -0.10
N MET A 38 -10.49 19.77 0.19
CA MET A 38 -9.06 20.14 0.18
C MET A 38 -8.58 20.63 -1.19
N ARG A 39 -9.03 19.99 -2.30
CA ARG A 39 -8.64 20.40 -3.67
C ARG A 39 -9.17 21.77 -4.06
N GLU A 40 -10.31 22.21 -3.49
CA GLU A 40 -10.90 23.50 -3.76
C GLU A 40 -10.15 24.69 -3.10
N LEU A 41 -9.32 24.41 -2.07
CA LEU A 41 -8.56 25.45 -1.39
C LEU A 41 -7.44 25.99 -2.30
N SER A 42 -7.14 27.29 -2.19
CA SER A 42 -6.12 27.93 -3.02
C SER A 42 -4.69 27.42 -2.76
N THR A 43 -4.44 26.96 -1.52
CA THR A 43 -3.14 26.44 -1.06
C THR A 43 -3.33 25.11 -0.35
N ALA A 44 -2.27 24.32 -0.22
CA ALA A 44 -2.32 23.08 0.54
C ALA A 44 -2.70 23.35 2.01
N PRO A 45 -3.78 22.75 2.52
CA PRO A 45 -4.23 22.99 3.89
C PRO A 45 -3.27 22.39 4.92
N PHE A 46 -3.09 23.10 6.04
CA PHE A 46 -2.37 22.57 7.20
C PHE A 46 -3.31 21.74 8.08
N ILE A 47 -2.92 20.48 8.32
CA ILE A 47 -3.66 19.54 9.15
C ILE A 47 -2.85 19.30 10.43
N PRO A 48 -3.37 19.63 11.62
CA PRO A 48 -2.66 19.36 12.87
C PRO A 48 -2.53 17.84 13.12
N ILE A 49 -1.40 17.40 13.67
CA ILE A 49 -1.22 16.01 14.10
C ILE A 49 -1.56 15.92 15.58
N ARG A 50 -2.43 14.98 15.91
CA ARG A 50 -2.72 14.69 17.30
C ARG A 50 -1.47 14.12 18.01
N LYS A 51 -1.16 14.65 19.18
CA LYS A 51 -0.06 14.15 20.02
C LYS A 51 -0.45 12.79 20.61
N LEU A 52 0.34 11.79 20.32
CA LEU A 52 0.23 10.47 20.93
C LEU A 52 1.19 10.37 22.15
N PRO A 53 0.77 9.69 23.22
CA PRO A 53 1.68 9.41 24.34
C PRO A 53 2.96 8.72 23.87
N LEU A 54 4.10 9.08 24.43
CA LEU A 54 5.43 8.50 24.15
C LEU A 54 5.94 8.70 22.70
N MET A 55 5.16 9.29 21.81
CA MET A 55 5.56 9.50 20.42
C MET A 55 5.90 10.98 20.17
N ARG A 56 7.00 11.20 19.45
CA ARG A 56 7.32 12.53 18.93
C ARG A 56 6.55 12.77 17.66
N SER A 57 6.01 13.97 17.50
CA SER A 57 5.36 14.42 16.27
C SER A 57 5.61 15.90 16.03
N LYS A 58 5.62 16.31 14.78
CA LYS A 58 5.53 17.71 14.38
C LYS A 58 4.14 18.27 14.73
N PRO A 59 3.94 19.59 14.73
CA PRO A 59 2.63 20.18 14.97
C PRO A 59 1.55 19.74 13.99
N GLY A 60 1.92 19.48 12.73
CA GLY A 60 1.01 19.07 11.67
C GLY A 60 1.75 18.79 10.37
N PHE A 61 0.98 18.72 9.30
CA PHE A 61 1.47 18.54 7.93
C PHE A 61 0.64 19.34 6.94
N TYR A 62 1.19 19.65 5.78
CA TYR A 62 0.45 20.22 4.65
C TYR A 62 -0.07 19.07 3.76
N ALA A 63 -1.36 19.08 3.44
CA ALA A 63 -2.00 18.04 2.65
C ALA A 63 -1.97 18.39 1.17
N LEU A 64 -1.17 17.66 0.36
CA LEU A 64 -1.12 17.79 -1.08
C LEU A 64 -2.25 16.94 -1.69
N ALA A 65 -3.40 17.55 -1.92
CA ALA A 65 -4.61 16.87 -2.37
C ALA A 65 -4.81 16.90 -3.90
N ARG A 66 -4.19 17.87 -4.61
CA ARG A 66 -4.28 18.00 -6.06
C ARG A 66 -3.29 17.10 -6.77
N HIS A 67 -3.67 16.58 -7.92
CA HIS A 67 -2.81 15.72 -8.73
C HIS A 67 -1.50 16.42 -9.13
N ALA A 68 -1.55 17.67 -9.55
CA ALA A 68 -0.39 18.47 -9.92
C ALA A 68 0.62 18.59 -8.77
N ASP A 69 0.14 18.84 -7.53
CA ASP A 69 1.00 18.97 -6.34
C ASP A 69 1.70 17.66 -6.01
N VAL A 70 0.95 16.54 -6.10
CA VAL A 70 1.50 15.20 -5.88
C VAL A 70 2.58 14.87 -6.90
N LEU A 71 2.37 15.21 -8.18
CA LEU A 71 3.39 15.00 -9.22
C LEU A 71 4.63 15.85 -8.99
N ALA A 72 4.47 17.15 -8.68
CA ALA A 72 5.56 18.05 -8.43
C ALA A 72 6.43 17.58 -7.25
N ALA A 73 5.80 17.26 -6.10
CA ALA A 73 6.51 16.77 -4.94
C ALA A 73 7.18 15.39 -5.16
N SER A 74 6.59 14.53 -6.00
CA SER A 74 7.16 13.21 -6.33
C SER A 74 8.41 13.31 -7.19
N ARG A 75 8.50 14.31 -8.09
CA ARG A 75 9.65 14.53 -8.97
C ARG A 75 10.83 15.18 -8.27
N ASP A 76 10.56 16.03 -7.32
CA ASP A 76 11.57 16.84 -6.62
C ASP A 76 11.97 16.19 -5.29
N SER A 77 12.64 15.06 -5.38
CA SER A 77 13.10 14.33 -4.19
C SER A 77 14.22 15.09 -3.43
N ALA A 78 14.84 16.10 -4.00
CA ALA A 78 15.82 16.91 -3.31
C ALA A 78 15.17 17.80 -2.24
N ARG A 79 14.04 18.44 -2.56
CA ARG A 79 13.29 19.27 -1.61
C ARG A 79 12.26 18.48 -0.80
N PHE A 80 11.70 17.41 -1.38
CA PHE A 80 10.67 16.55 -0.77
C PHE A 80 11.26 15.18 -0.42
N SER A 81 12.05 15.14 0.66
CA SER A 81 12.80 13.99 1.12
C SER A 81 11.89 12.87 1.64
N SER A 82 12.28 11.63 1.37
CA SER A 82 11.67 10.43 1.93
C SER A 82 12.20 10.09 3.34
N GLU A 83 13.34 10.66 3.73
CA GLU A 83 13.92 10.43 5.05
C GLU A 83 13.25 11.29 6.14
N PRO A 84 13.14 10.80 7.38
CA PRO A 84 13.48 9.46 7.87
C PRO A 84 12.33 8.45 7.73
N THR A 85 11.15 8.88 7.26
CA THR A 85 9.96 8.02 7.10
C THR A 85 8.96 8.61 6.10
N THR A 86 8.28 7.71 5.37
CA THR A 86 7.28 8.07 4.36
C THR A 86 5.86 7.59 4.71
N ASN A 87 5.72 6.66 5.64
CA ASN A 87 4.45 5.97 5.92
C ASN A 87 3.85 6.23 7.31
N THR A 88 4.51 7.05 8.13
CA THR A 88 4.00 7.46 9.45
C THR A 88 3.93 8.97 9.58
N LEU A 89 2.91 9.48 10.25
CA LEU A 89 2.79 10.92 10.56
C LEU A 89 3.61 11.32 11.79
N THR A 90 3.87 10.37 12.68
CA THR A 90 4.76 10.54 13.83
C THR A 90 6.22 10.29 13.44
N GLU A 91 7.15 10.72 14.27
CA GLU A 91 8.57 10.41 14.07
C GLU A 91 8.83 8.93 14.31
N MET A 92 9.64 8.32 13.44
CA MET A 92 10.03 6.92 13.59
C MET A 92 11.03 6.77 14.72
N PRO A 93 10.72 6.01 15.79
CA PRO A 93 11.70 5.74 16.84
C PRO A 93 12.92 4.97 16.30
N ALA A 94 14.10 5.18 16.89
CA ALA A 94 15.34 4.55 16.44
C ALA A 94 15.26 3.00 16.38
N TRP A 95 14.51 2.37 17.31
CA TRP A 95 14.30 0.92 17.27
C TRP A 95 13.49 0.47 16.04
N ALA A 96 12.54 1.29 15.60
CA ALA A 96 11.71 0.98 14.43
C ALA A 96 12.51 1.13 13.12
N ALA A 97 13.41 2.10 13.03
CA ALA A 97 14.28 2.29 11.88
C ALA A 97 15.13 1.04 11.56
N ARG A 98 15.47 0.24 12.59
CA ARG A 98 16.16 -1.03 12.40
C ARG A 98 15.40 -2.03 11.53
N PHE A 99 14.08 -2.03 11.61
CA PHE A 99 13.22 -2.97 10.88
C PHE A 99 12.61 -2.34 9.63
N PHE A 100 12.24 -1.06 9.71
CA PHE A 100 11.44 -0.36 8.70
C PHE A 100 12.22 0.71 7.93
N GLY A 101 13.48 0.95 8.27
CA GLY A 101 14.39 1.88 7.56
C GLY A 101 14.91 1.29 6.25
N SER A 102 14.01 0.94 5.33
CA SER A 102 14.33 0.37 4.01
C SER A 102 14.34 1.44 2.92
N MET A 103 14.59 1.04 1.68
CA MET A 103 14.74 1.96 0.55
C MET A 103 13.58 2.95 0.35
N ILE A 104 12.37 2.62 0.80
CA ILE A 104 11.21 3.53 0.72
C ILE A 104 11.39 4.79 1.58
N ASN A 105 12.24 4.73 2.60
CA ASN A 105 12.58 5.79 3.53
C ASN A 105 14.02 6.30 3.32
N MET A 106 14.55 6.21 2.11
CA MET A 106 15.89 6.67 1.74
C MET A 106 15.79 7.66 0.58
N ASP A 107 16.77 8.57 0.53
CA ASP A 107 17.02 9.45 -0.61
C ASP A 107 18.28 9.02 -1.37
N ASP A 108 18.50 9.60 -2.54
CA ASP A 108 19.71 9.40 -3.31
C ASP A 108 20.93 10.04 -2.60
N PRO A 109 22.11 9.44 -2.72
CA PRO A 109 22.48 8.31 -3.59
C PRO A 109 22.18 6.92 -3.01
N LYS A 110 21.80 6.84 -1.73
CA LYS A 110 21.60 5.57 -1.02
C LYS A 110 20.40 4.79 -1.58
N HIS A 111 19.28 5.48 -1.82
CA HIS A 111 18.12 4.91 -2.47
C HIS A 111 18.45 4.31 -3.83
N ALA A 112 19.12 5.08 -4.71
CA ALA A 112 19.49 4.65 -6.05
C ALA A 112 20.41 3.41 -6.04
N HIS A 113 21.33 3.33 -5.06
CA HIS A 113 22.19 2.15 -4.90
C HIS A 113 21.37 0.90 -4.57
N VAL A 114 20.54 0.94 -3.51
CA VAL A 114 19.70 -0.20 -3.10
C VAL A 114 18.73 -0.58 -4.21
N ARG A 115 18.03 0.41 -4.81
CA ARG A 115 17.07 0.18 -5.88
C ARG A 115 17.69 -0.53 -7.09
N ARG A 116 18.90 -0.13 -7.51
CA ARG A 116 19.61 -0.77 -8.63
C ARG A 116 19.88 -2.24 -8.38
N VAL A 117 20.30 -2.60 -7.16
CA VAL A 117 20.58 -3.98 -6.79
C VAL A 117 19.30 -4.83 -6.85
N VAL A 118 18.21 -4.34 -6.26
CA VAL A 118 16.98 -5.12 -6.11
C VAL A 118 16.11 -5.13 -7.37
N SER A 119 16.19 -4.11 -8.23
CA SER A 119 15.32 -3.99 -9.42
C SER A 119 15.57 -5.05 -10.48
N ARG A 120 16.72 -5.70 -10.46
CA ARG A 120 17.03 -6.82 -11.38
C ARG A 120 16.02 -7.94 -11.28
N ALA A 121 15.53 -8.26 -10.07
CA ALA A 121 14.51 -9.29 -9.81
C ALA A 121 13.12 -8.91 -10.34
N PHE A 122 12.86 -7.62 -10.58
CA PHE A 122 11.60 -7.09 -11.08
C PHE A 122 11.67 -6.64 -12.54
N SER A 123 12.73 -7.02 -13.25
CA SER A 123 12.87 -6.68 -14.67
C SER A 123 11.79 -7.38 -15.51
N PRO A 124 11.31 -6.76 -16.62
CA PRO A 124 10.32 -7.38 -17.50
C PRO A 124 10.69 -8.79 -17.96
N ARG A 125 11.99 -9.03 -18.20
CA ARG A 125 12.51 -10.35 -18.59
C ARG A 125 12.31 -11.40 -17.49
N MET A 126 12.63 -11.06 -16.23
CA MET A 126 12.42 -11.97 -15.09
C MET A 126 10.94 -12.23 -14.85
N LEU A 127 10.11 -11.18 -14.94
CA LEU A 127 8.67 -11.31 -14.74
C LEU A 127 8.01 -12.16 -15.84
N ALA A 128 8.51 -12.11 -17.09
CA ALA A 128 8.00 -12.95 -18.18
C ALA A 128 8.21 -14.45 -17.90
N THR A 129 9.26 -14.84 -17.18
CA THR A 129 9.50 -16.24 -16.80
C THR A 129 8.52 -16.73 -15.73
N MET A 130 7.78 -15.82 -15.10
CA MET A 130 6.82 -16.14 -14.04
C MET A 130 5.38 -16.30 -14.54
N ASP A 131 5.08 -16.01 -15.81
CA ASP A 131 3.69 -15.99 -16.29
C ASP A 131 2.98 -17.33 -16.07
N GLU A 132 3.56 -18.44 -16.56
CA GLU A 132 3.01 -19.78 -16.32
C GLU A 132 2.91 -20.15 -14.83
N TYR A 133 3.86 -19.68 -14.02
CA TYR A 133 3.83 -19.91 -12.58
C TYR A 133 2.64 -19.17 -11.94
N LEU A 134 2.42 -17.90 -12.30
CA LEU A 134 1.30 -17.10 -11.81
C LEU A 134 -0.05 -17.72 -12.21
N GLU A 135 -0.19 -18.15 -13.46
CA GLU A 135 -1.38 -18.81 -13.98
C GLU A 135 -1.67 -20.12 -13.21
N ARG A 136 -0.68 -20.98 -13.03
CA ARG A 136 -0.84 -22.22 -12.26
C ARG A 136 -1.23 -21.96 -10.79
N ARG A 137 -0.67 -20.91 -10.17
CA ARG A 137 -1.04 -20.54 -8.79
C ARG A 137 -2.45 -20.01 -8.71
N ALA A 138 -2.86 -19.12 -9.61
CA ALA A 138 -4.21 -18.58 -9.67
C ALA A 138 -5.24 -19.70 -9.90
N ALA A 139 -4.97 -20.62 -10.86
CA ALA A 139 -5.84 -21.76 -11.12
C ALA A 139 -6.02 -22.64 -9.87
N ARG A 140 -4.93 -22.99 -9.17
CA ARG A 140 -5.00 -23.77 -7.92
C ARG A 140 -5.82 -23.08 -6.84
N ILE A 141 -5.67 -21.75 -6.68
CA ILE A 141 -6.44 -20.98 -5.70
C ILE A 141 -7.94 -21.07 -6.02
N VAL A 142 -8.32 -21.00 -7.29
CA VAL A 142 -9.72 -21.13 -7.71
C VAL A 142 -10.21 -22.58 -7.57
N ASP A 143 -9.37 -23.60 -7.82
CA ASP A 143 -9.70 -25.00 -7.54
C ASP A 143 -10.05 -25.21 -6.05
N ASP A 144 -9.18 -24.75 -5.17
CA ASP A 144 -9.38 -24.83 -3.72
C ASP A 144 -10.65 -24.08 -3.29
N LEU A 145 -10.90 -22.91 -3.91
CA LEU A 145 -12.09 -22.11 -3.65
C LEU A 145 -13.37 -22.87 -4.02
N VAL A 146 -13.41 -23.47 -5.21
CA VAL A 146 -14.57 -24.25 -5.68
C VAL A 146 -14.79 -25.45 -4.76
N ALA A 147 -13.75 -26.14 -4.34
CA ALA A 147 -13.84 -27.28 -3.44
C ALA A 147 -14.31 -26.90 -2.02
N ALA A 148 -13.87 -25.75 -1.50
CA ALA A 148 -14.19 -25.32 -0.14
C ALA A 148 -15.51 -24.56 0.00
N GLY A 149 -16.03 -24.00 -1.11
CA GLY A 149 -17.16 -23.08 -1.12
C GLY A 149 -16.83 -21.67 -0.60
N PRO A 150 -17.72 -20.69 -0.85
CA PRO A 150 -17.48 -19.30 -0.48
C PRO A 150 -17.62 -19.08 1.04
N ARG A 151 -16.68 -18.33 1.64
CA ARG A 151 -16.70 -17.91 3.05
C ARG A 151 -16.24 -16.46 3.21
N ASP A 152 -14.97 -16.20 2.93
CA ASP A 152 -14.35 -14.88 3.01
C ASP A 152 -13.34 -14.75 1.87
N PHE A 153 -13.58 -13.79 0.97
CA PHE A 153 -12.76 -13.59 -0.23
C PHE A 153 -11.32 -13.21 0.08
N VAL A 154 -11.10 -12.47 1.17
CA VAL A 154 -9.76 -11.98 1.50
C VAL A 154 -8.80 -13.14 1.81
N PRO A 155 -9.04 -14.01 2.80
CA PRO A 155 -8.14 -15.12 3.09
C PRO A 155 -8.21 -16.26 2.06
N GLN A 156 -9.36 -16.47 1.38
CA GLN A 156 -9.50 -17.59 0.44
C GLN A 156 -8.88 -17.29 -0.94
N VAL A 157 -8.85 -16.02 -1.37
CA VAL A 157 -8.42 -15.63 -2.71
C VAL A 157 -7.41 -14.48 -2.67
N ALA A 158 -7.85 -13.30 -2.24
CA ALA A 158 -7.10 -12.06 -2.46
C ALA A 158 -5.72 -12.03 -1.79
N ALA A 159 -5.57 -12.64 -0.61
CA ALA A 159 -4.30 -12.67 0.13
C ALA A 159 -3.37 -13.81 -0.32
N ARG A 160 -3.89 -14.86 -0.98
CA ARG A 160 -3.10 -16.05 -1.28
C ARG A 160 -2.07 -15.80 -2.38
N LEU A 161 -2.51 -15.35 -3.54
CA LEU A 161 -1.60 -15.20 -4.69
C LEU A 161 -0.43 -14.27 -4.37
N PRO A 162 -0.61 -13.04 -3.85
CA PRO A 162 0.50 -12.14 -3.58
C PRO A 162 1.49 -12.68 -2.54
N VAL A 163 1.01 -13.32 -1.46
CA VAL A 163 1.91 -13.87 -0.44
C VAL A 163 2.68 -15.07 -0.94
N GLU A 164 2.05 -15.98 -1.72
CA GLU A 164 2.72 -17.13 -2.31
C GLU A 164 3.80 -16.68 -3.30
N VAL A 165 3.45 -15.74 -4.21
CA VAL A 165 4.38 -15.21 -5.22
C VAL A 165 5.59 -14.54 -4.58
N ILE A 166 5.39 -13.63 -3.62
CA ILE A 166 6.50 -12.93 -3.01
C ILE A 166 7.37 -13.87 -2.16
N CYS A 167 6.77 -14.86 -1.49
CA CYS A 167 7.51 -15.85 -0.73
C CYS A 167 8.35 -16.75 -1.65
N ASP A 168 7.79 -17.21 -2.75
CA ASP A 168 8.51 -18.06 -3.71
C ASP A 168 9.65 -17.29 -4.40
N MET A 169 9.43 -16.03 -4.81
CA MET A 169 10.51 -15.15 -5.32
C MET A 169 11.65 -14.98 -4.31
N MET A 170 11.34 -14.94 -3.03
CA MET A 170 12.31 -14.84 -1.93
C MET A 170 12.87 -16.20 -1.53
N GLY A 171 12.34 -17.30 -2.07
CA GLY A 171 12.70 -18.67 -1.70
C GLY A 171 12.28 -19.02 -0.27
N ILE A 172 11.18 -18.50 0.23
CA ILE A 172 10.69 -18.76 1.57
C ILE A 172 9.84 -20.02 1.59
N PRO A 173 10.15 -21.01 2.43
CA PRO A 173 9.34 -22.23 2.54
C PRO A 173 7.90 -21.94 2.98
N GLU A 174 6.94 -22.68 2.41
CA GLU A 174 5.49 -22.51 2.61
C GLU A 174 5.08 -22.51 4.09
N ARG A 175 5.74 -23.29 4.94
CA ARG A 175 5.51 -23.31 6.40
C ARG A 175 5.63 -21.95 7.09
N TYR A 176 6.20 -20.94 6.43
CA TYR A 176 6.33 -19.57 6.96
C TYR A 176 5.28 -18.59 6.41
N HIS A 177 4.52 -18.96 5.36
CA HIS A 177 3.57 -18.04 4.69
C HIS A 177 2.53 -17.47 5.67
N ASP A 178 1.91 -18.33 6.49
CA ASP A 178 0.97 -17.88 7.52
C ASP A 178 1.59 -16.93 8.55
N MET A 179 2.82 -17.18 8.96
CA MET A 179 3.53 -16.30 9.89
C MET A 179 3.78 -14.94 9.24
N ILE A 180 4.22 -14.93 7.97
CA ILE A 180 4.44 -13.70 7.21
C ILE A 180 3.14 -12.92 7.10
N LEU A 181 2.05 -13.55 6.69
CA LEU A 181 0.74 -12.90 6.56
C LEU A 181 0.29 -12.26 7.89
N ARG A 182 0.39 -12.98 9.00
CA ARG A 182 0.05 -12.42 10.31
C ARG A 182 0.94 -11.24 10.72
N ARG A 183 2.26 -11.29 10.42
CA ARG A 183 3.18 -10.21 10.79
C ARG A 183 3.02 -8.99 9.89
N THR A 184 2.78 -9.16 8.59
CA THR A 184 2.50 -8.06 7.67
C THR A 184 1.19 -7.35 8.01
N ASN A 185 0.13 -8.09 8.37
CA ASN A 185 -1.11 -7.51 8.88
C ASN A 185 -0.88 -6.66 10.14
N THR A 186 -0.04 -7.14 11.09
CA THR A 186 0.31 -6.35 12.28
C THR A 186 1.07 -5.07 11.93
N ILE A 187 1.97 -5.14 10.93
CA ILE A 187 2.80 -3.99 10.52
C ILE A 187 1.97 -2.94 9.81
N LEU A 188 1.14 -3.32 8.85
CA LEU A 188 0.37 -2.36 8.05
C LEU A 188 -0.95 -1.95 8.70
N GLY A 189 -1.50 -2.81 9.55
CA GLY A 189 -2.68 -2.52 10.37
C GLY A 189 -2.36 -1.90 11.74
N TYR A 190 -1.19 -1.31 11.94
CA TYR A 190 -0.75 -0.82 13.25
C TYR A 190 -1.68 0.23 13.88
N SER A 191 -2.48 0.94 13.10
CA SER A 191 -3.49 1.89 13.56
C SER A 191 -4.86 1.25 13.80
N ASP A 192 -5.15 0.09 13.21
CA ASP A 192 -6.41 -0.62 13.39
C ASP A 192 -6.45 -1.29 14.78
N PRO A 193 -7.52 -1.08 15.56
CA PRO A 193 -7.69 -1.67 16.88
C PRO A 193 -7.51 -3.21 16.90
N GLU A 194 -7.98 -3.91 15.89
CA GLU A 194 -7.88 -5.37 15.79
C GLU A 194 -6.41 -5.84 15.72
N TYR A 195 -5.59 -5.19 14.90
CA TYR A 195 -4.19 -5.59 14.71
C TYR A 195 -3.25 -4.99 15.76
N SER A 196 -3.51 -3.75 16.19
CA SER A 196 -2.74 -3.11 17.27
C SER A 196 -3.06 -3.70 18.64
N GLY A 197 -4.27 -4.29 18.80
CA GLY A 197 -4.79 -4.82 20.04
C GLY A 197 -5.08 -3.76 21.09
N VAL A 198 -5.31 -2.55 20.63
CA VAL A 198 -5.81 -1.43 21.43
C VAL A 198 -7.33 -1.52 21.47
N ASP A 199 -7.92 -1.11 22.57
CA ASP A 199 -9.37 -0.98 22.68
C ASP A 199 -9.92 0.00 21.63
N ALA A 200 -10.97 -0.41 20.91
CA ALA A 200 -11.49 0.34 19.77
C ALA A 200 -12.07 1.71 20.19
N ASP A 201 -12.81 1.78 21.28
CA ASP A 201 -13.42 3.04 21.75
C ASP A 201 -12.33 4.04 22.15
N ARG A 202 -11.26 3.57 22.80
CA ARG A 202 -10.13 4.43 23.14
C ARG A 202 -9.33 4.86 21.93
N ALA A 203 -9.15 3.98 20.96
CA ALA A 203 -8.42 4.31 19.74
C ALA A 203 -9.18 5.36 18.90
N LEU A 204 -10.46 5.13 18.65
CA LEU A 204 -11.32 5.99 17.85
C LEU A 204 -11.65 7.30 18.58
N GLY A 205 -11.96 7.24 19.88
CA GLY A 205 -12.22 8.41 20.70
C GLY A 205 -10.96 9.19 21.09
N GLY A 206 -9.79 8.73 20.64
CA GLY A 206 -8.51 9.40 20.85
C GLY A 206 -8.04 9.41 22.31
N ALA A 207 -8.53 8.52 23.16
CA ALA A 207 -8.20 8.42 24.57
C ALA A 207 -7.08 7.42 24.86
N LEU A 208 -6.10 7.30 23.93
CA LEU A 208 -4.97 6.37 24.06
C LEU A 208 -4.13 6.69 25.32
N ARG A 209 -3.84 5.66 26.09
CA ARG A 209 -2.98 5.71 27.29
C ARG A 209 -1.55 5.29 26.95
N HIS A 210 -0.58 5.64 27.79
CA HIS A 210 0.82 5.21 27.62
C HIS A 210 0.96 3.70 27.45
N ARG A 211 0.20 2.91 28.21
CA ARG A 211 0.18 1.44 28.11
C ARG A 211 -0.30 0.92 26.78
N ASP A 212 -1.27 1.60 26.15
CA ASP A 212 -1.84 1.19 24.86
C ASP A 212 -0.81 1.39 23.74
N VAL A 213 -0.14 2.55 23.74
CA VAL A 213 0.94 2.86 22.79
C VAL A 213 2.14 1.93 23.00
N LEU A 214 2.51 1.63 24.25
CA LEU A 214 3.60 0.71 24.55
C LEU A 214 3.28 -0.71 24.07
N ALA A 215 2.08 -1.21 24.35
CA ALA A 215 1.64 -2.54 23.91
C ALA A 215 1.61 -2.67 22.37
N ALA A 216 1.07 -1.68 21.65
CA ALA A 216 1.09 -1.64 20.21
C ALA A 216 2.52 -1.59 19.64
N SER A 217 3.39 -0.77 20.24
CA SER A 217 4.80 -0.69 19.86
C SER A 217 5.55 -2.00 20.05
N LEU A 218 5.30 -2.72 21.16
CA LEU A 218 5.89 -4.04 21.41
C LEU A 218 5.42 -5.10 20.40
N ARG A 219 4.13 -5.08 20.02
CA ARG A 219 3.59 -5.96 18.96
C ARG A 219 4.24 -5.69 17.61
N LEU A 220 4.37 -4.41 17.24
CA LEU A 220 5.04 -4.00 16.02
C LEU A 220 6.52 -4.39 16.00
N ALA A 221 7.23 -4.16 17.10
CA ALA A 221 8.64 -4.55 17.28
C ALA A 221 8.81 -6.07 17.15
N ARG A 222 7.91 -6.85 17.77
CA ARG A 222 7.93 -8.31 17.67
C ARG A 222 7.69 -8.78 16.24
N ALA A 223 6.73 -8.17 15.53
CA ALA A 223 6.46 -8.51 14.11
C ALA A 223 7.69 -8.26 13.24
N GLY A 224 8.33 -7.07 13.37
CA GLY A 224 9.57 -6.76 12.66
C GLY A 224 10.73 -7.70 13.04
N HIS A 225 10.86 -8.03 14.32
CA HIS A 225 11.89 -8.95 14.81
C HIS A 225 11.73 -10.36 14.24
N ASP A 226 10.51 -10.91 14.22
CA ASP A 226 10.24 -12.27 13.72
C ASP A 226 10.59 -12.37 12.23
N LEU A 227 10.18 -11.37 11.42
CA LEU A 227 10.53 -11.31 10.00
C LEU A 227 12.04 -11.14 9.79
N PHE A 228 12.68 -10.26 10.55
CA PHE A 228 14.12 -10.04 10.46
C PHE A 228 14.91 -11.30 10.84
N ARG A 229 14.49 -12.03 11.86
CA ARG A 229 15.10 -13.33 12.23
C ARG A 229 14.93 -14.37 11.15
N LEU A 230 13.79 -14.42 10.50
CA LEU A 230 13.55 -15.36 9.40
C LEU A 230 14.55 -15.12 8.27
N VAL A 231 14.61 -13.89 7.74
CA VAL A 231 15.53 -13.59 6.62
C VAL A 231 17.00 -13.77 6.99
N LYS A 232 17.37 -13.42 8.24
CA LYS A 232 18.75 -13.64 8.74
C LYS A 232 19.11 -15.12 8.75
N ARG A 233 18.18 -16.01 9.15
CA ARG A 233 18.37 -17.45 9.14
C ARG A 233 18.52 -17.95 7.68
N LEU A 234 17.56 -17.62 6.82
CA LEU A 234 17.59 -18.04 5.42
C LEU A 234 18.85 -17.53 4.69
N GLY A 235 19.24 -16.27 4.93
CA GLY A 235 20.46 -15.72 4.36
C GLY A 235 21.74 -16.42 4.85
N LYS A 236 21.76 -16.85 6.12
CA LYS A 236 22.91 -17.67 6.64
C LYS A 236 22.98 -19.04 5.99
N GLU A 237 21.82 -19.69 5.80
CA GLU A 237 21.72 -21.02 5.16
C GLU A 237 22.13 -21.00 3.68
N ARG A 238 21.98 -19.85 2.98
CA ARG A 238 22.24 -19.69 1.54
C ARG A 238 23.55 -19.01 1.19
N LYS A 239 24.27 -18.53 2.18
CA LYS A 239 25.55 -17.86 1.95
C LYS A 239 26.56 -18.83 1.35
N GLY A 240 27.10 -18.46 0.17
CA GLY A 240 28.05 -19.30 -0.59
C GLY A 240 27.40 -20.40 -1.42
N GLY A 241 26.05 -20.47 -1.47
CA GLY A 241 25.31 -21.36 -2.36
C GLY A 241 25.01 -20.73 -3.72
N ASP A 242 24.48 -21.52 -4.62
CA ASP A 242 24.13 -21.21 -6.03
C ASP A 242 22.62 -21.02 -6.25
N GLY A 243 21.85 -20.83 -5.18
CA GLY A 243 20.41 -20.57 -5.27
C GLY A 243 20.08 -19.34 -6.11
N ASP A 244 19.03 -19.41 -6.90
CA ASP A 244 18.54 -18.36 -7.81
C ASP A 244 17.46 -17.45 -7.19
N ASP A 245 16.98 -17.76 -5.98
CA ASP A 245 16.03 -16.91 -5.26
C ASP A 245 16.64 -15.56 -4.85
N LEU A 246 15.76 -14.59 -4.58
CA LEU A 246 16.20 -13.23 -4.28
C LEU A 246 17.06 -13.11 -3.00
N ILE A 247 16.77 -13.91 -1.96
CA ILE A 247 17.62 -13.91 -0.74
C ILE A 247 19.01 -14.42 -1.09
N SER A 248 19.11 -15.55 -1.83
CA SER A 248 20.39 -16.10 -2.30
C SER A 248 21.17 -15.08 -3.13
N THR A 249 20.50 -14.44 -4.08
CA THR A 249 21.08 -13.39 -4.92
C THR A 249 21.62 -12.22 -4.07
N LEU A 250 20.84 -11.70 -3.11
CA LEU A 250 21.24 -10.55 -2.29
C LEU A 250 22.37 -10.87 -1.32
N VAL A 251 22.38 -12.06 -0.69
CA VAL A 251 23.45 -12.41 0.27
C VAL A 251 24.76 -12.80 -0.41
N ASN A 252 24.71 -13.22 -1.68
CA ASN A 252 25.88 -13.62 -2.47
C ASN A 252 26.37 -12.55 -3.46
N ALA A 253 25.67 -11.41 -3.57
CA ALA A 253 26.04 -10.28 -4.46
C ALA A 253 27.38 -9.60 -4.13
N ASN A 254 28.06 -10.00 -3.06
CA ASN A 254 29.31 -9.42 -2.56
C ASN A 254 30.51 -9.53 -3.55
N ALA A 255 30.44 -10.41 -4.56
CA ALA A 255 31.54 -10.63 -5.48
C ALA A 255 31.76 -9.47 -6.49
N ALA A 256 30.79 -8.55 -6.62
CA ALA A 256 30.80 -7.47 -7.62
C ALA A 256 30.90 -6.05 -7.04
N GLY A 257 31.16 -5.87 -5.73
CA GLY A 257 31.20 -4.55 -5.09
C GLY A 257 29.82 -3.89 -4.86
N GLU A 258 28.73 -4.61 -5.11
CA GLU A 258 27.34 -4.15 -4.95
C GLU A 258 26.68 -4.72 -3.69
N SER A 259 27.43 -4.95 -2.62
CA SER A 259 26.92 -5.63 -1.43
C SER A 259 25.97 -4.78 -0.60
N LEU A 260 24.82 -5.36 -0.24
CA LEU A 260 23.96 -4.86 0.81
C LEU A 260 24.39 -5.43 2.17
N THR A 261 24.32 -4.61 3.21
CA THR A 261 24.52 -5.09 4.58
C THR A 261 23.39 -6.03 4.98
N ALA A 262 23.65 -6.89 5.99
CA ALA A 262 22.61 -7.77 6.55
C ALA A 262 21.39 -6.97 7.09
N GLN A 263 21.61 -5.73 7.51
CA GLN A 263 20.56 -4.81 7.95
C GLN A 263 19.71 -4.33 6.77
N GLU A 264 20.33 -3.95 5.65
CA GLU A 264 19.64 -3.52 4.44
C GLU A 264 18.86 -4.66 3.80
N ILE A 265 19.43 -5.86 3.74
CA ILE A 265 18.73 -7.07 3.27
C ILE A 265 17.52 -7.35 4.17
N GLY A 266 17.68 -7.27 5.50
CA GLY A 266 16.61 -7.51 6.46
C GLY A 266 15.46 -6.51 6.36
N SER A 267 15.76 -5.22 6.28
CA SER A 267 14.75 -4.16 6.14
C SER A 267 14.09 -4.17 4.76
N PHE A 268 14.85 -4.48 3.71
CA PHE A 268 14.30 -4.66 2.36
C PHE A 268 13.35 -5.88 2.30
N PHE A 269 13.72 -6.99 2.93
CA PHE A 269 12.84 -8.15 3.04
C PHE A 269 11.49 -7.78 3.69
N ILE A 270 11.53 -7.07 4.83
CA ILE A 270 10.31 -6.63 5.52
C ILE A 270 9.48 -5.71 4.60
N LEU A 271 10.13 -4.77 3.91
CA LEU A 271 9.45 -3.93 2.92
C LEU A 271 8.78 -4.77 1.84
N LEU A 272 9.49 -5.73 1.26
CA LEU A 272 9.01 -6.50 0.12
C LEU A 272 7.80 -7.37 0.49
N VAL A 273 7.86 -8.10 1.61
CA VAL A 273 6.74 -8.93 2.04
C VAL A 273 5.54 -8.13 2.52
N THR A 274 5.74 -6.88 3.01
CA THR A 274 4.63 -6.01 3.40
C THR A 274 4.02 -5.30 2.19
N ALA A 275 4.84 -4.67 1.35
CA ALA A 275 4.36 -3.87 0.23
C ALA A 275 3.79 -4.74 -0.91
N GLY A 276 4.42 -5.88 -1.22
CA GLY A 276 4.00 -6.77 -2.30
C GLY A 276 2.71 -7.53 -1.99
N ASN A 277 2.51 -7.94 -0.74
CA ASN A 277 1.33 -8.70 -0.34
C ASN A 277 0.09 -7.80 -0.17
N GLU A 278 0.18 -6.81 0.71
CA GLU A 278 -0.98 -6.07 1.19
C GLU A 278 -1.66 -5.23 0.10
N THR A 279 -0.87 -4.60 -0.76
CA THR A 279 -1.40 -3.69 -1.80
C THR A 279 -2.13 -4.45 -2.91
N THR A 280 -1.56 -5.55 -3.39
CA THR A 280 -2.17 -6.41 -4.42
C THR A 280 -3.39 -7.13 -3.86
N ARG A 281 -3.34 -7.63 -2.62
CA ARG A 281 -4.49 -8.19 -1.91
C ARG A 281 -5.66 -7.21 -1.90
N ASN A 282 -5.42 -5.97 -1.52
CA ASN A 282 -6.48 -4.96 -1.47
C ASN A 282 -6.97 -4.56 -2.87
N ALA A 283 -6.10 -4.50 -3.88
CA ALA A 283 -6.51 -4.28 -5.26
C ALA A 283 -7.47 -5.38 -5.75
N LEU A 284 -7.16 -6.66 -5.47
CA LEU A 284 -8.03 -7.80 -5.82
C LEU A 284 -9.36 -7.78 -5.05
N ALA A 285 -9.33 -7.48 -3.74
CA ALA A 285 -10.54 -7.37 -2.95
C ALA A 285 -11.44 -6.23 -3.44
N HIS A 286 -10.86 -5.07 -3.73
CA HIS A 286 -11.60 -3.96 -4.33
C HIS A 286 -12.09 -4.27 -5.74
N ALA A 287 -11.34 -5.03 -6.55
CA ALA A 287 -11.78 -5.42 -7.89
C ALA A 287 -13.10 -6.21 -7.84
N LEU A 288 -13.19 -7.23 -6.97
CA LEU A 288 -14.44 -7.97 -6.81
C LEU A 288 -15.60 -7.07 -6.34
N ARG A 289 -15.35 -6.19 -5.36
CA ARG A 289 -16.33 -5.21 -4.90
C ARG A 289 -16.80 -4.30 -6.04
N LEU A 290 -15.86 -3.71 -6.79
CA LEU A 290 -16.17 -2.78 -7.88
C LEU A 290 -16.96 -3.46 -9.00
N PHE A 291 -16.58 -4.67 -9.41
CA PHE A 291 -17.32 -5.41 -10.42
C PHE A 291 -18.69 -5.92 -9.93
N THR A 292 -18.91 -5.98 -8.62
CA THR A 292 -20.24 -6.23 -8.03
C THR A 292 -21.10 -4.96 -8.08
N GLU A 293 -20.51 -3.82 -7.71
CA GLU A 293 -21.19 -2.51 -7.67
C GLU A 293 -21.44 -1.94 -9.08
N HIS A 294 -20.63 -2.35 -10.09
CA HIS A 294 -20.69 -1.89 -11.49
C HIS A 294 -20.79 -3.09 -12.44
N PRO A 295 -21.95 -3.76 -12.52
CA PRO A 295 -22.12 -4.97 -13.33
C PRO A 295 -21.93 -4.69 -14.84
N ASP A 296 -22.25 -3.51 -15.32
CA ASP A 296 -22.00 -3.05 -16.70
C ASP A 296 -20.50 -3.09 -17.05
N GLN A 297 -19.63 -2.67 -16.14
CA GLN A 297 -18.18 -2.69 -16.33
C GLN A 297 -17.62 -4.11 -16.29
N ARG A 298 -18.23 -4.96 -15.49
CA ARG A 298 -17.91 -6.40 -15.45
C ARG A 298 -18.28 -7.10 -16.76
N GLU A 299 -19.49 -6.91 -17.25
CA GLU A 299 -19.96 -7.46 -18.52
C GLU A 299 -19.07 -7.02 -19.67
N LEU A 300 -18.71 -5.72 -19.68
CA LEU A 300 -17.79 -5.16 -20.66
C LEU A 300 -16.41 -5.84 -20.62
N LEU A 301 -15.87 -6.12 -19.43
CA LEU A 301 -14.60 -6.83 -19.28
C LEU A 301 -14.70 -8.28 -19.78
N ILE A 302 -15.76 -8.99 -19.39
CA ILE A 302 -15.96 -10.40 -19.78
C ILE A 302 -16.15 -10.54 -21.29
N ALA A 303 -16.84 -9.61 -21.93
CA ALA A 303 -17.11 -9.65 -23.37
C ALA A 303 -15.83 -9.60 -24.23
N ASP A 304 -14.78 -8.93 -23.77
CA ASP A 304 -13.49 -8.85 -24.46
C ASP A 304 -12.36 -8.68 -23.44
N PHE A 305 -12.09 -9.78 -22.74
CA PHE A 305 -11.16 -9.75 -21.60
C PHE A 305 -9.76 -9.28 -21.99
N ASP A 306 -9.19 -9.84 -23.04
CA ASP A 306 -7.79 -9.58 -23.42
C ASP A 306 -7.55 -8.12 -23.84
N ALA A 307 -8.48 -7.52 -24.57
CA ALA A 307 -8.36 -6.14 -24.97
C ALA A 307 -8.62 -5.15 -23.83
N ARG A 308 -9.44 -5.53 -22.83
CA ARG A 308 -9.89 -4.61 -21.78
C ARG A 308 -9.16 -4.74 -20.46
N ILE A 309 -8.58 -5.91 -20.16
CA ILE A 309 -7.93 -6.13 -18.85
C ILE A 309 -6.80 -5.13 -18.55
N PRO A 310 -5.98 -4.66 -19.51
CA PRO A 310 -4.96 -3.64 -19.19
C PRO A 310 -5.59 -2.36 -18.64
N GLY A 311 -6.63 -1.82 -19.28
CA GLY A 311 -7.35 -0.63 -18.81
C GLY A 311 -8.08 -0.87 -17.51
N ALA A 312 -8.69 -2.05 -17.34
CA ALA A 312 -9.40 -2.42 -16.12
C ALA A 312 -8.47 -2.46 -14.89
N VAL A 313 -7.25 -2.98 -15.03
CA VAL A 313 -6.27 -3.02 -13.95
C VAL A 313 -5.83 -1.60 -13.54
N GLU A 314 -5.56 -0.71 -14.51
CA GLU A 314 -5.23 0.68 -14.20
C GLU A 314 -6.40 1.39 -13.50
N GLU A 315 -7.63 1.17 -13.95
CA GLU A 315 -8.81 1.80 -13.35
C GLU A 315 -9.11 1.24 -11.94
N ILE A 316 -8.94 -0.06 -11.71
CA ILE A 316 -9.03 -0.66 -10.37
C ILE A 316 -8.04 0.03 -9.43
N VAL A 317 -6.78 0.19 -9.85
CA VAL A 317 -5.74 0.82 -9.04
C VAL A 317 -6.00 2.30 -8.83
N ARG A 318 -6.47 3.04 -9.84
CA ARG A 318 -6.89 4.42 -9.71
C ARG A 318 -8.02 4.57 -8.69
N TYR A 319 -9.10 3.82 -8.90
CA TYR A 319 -10.34 3.98 -8.15
C TYR A 319 -10.22 3.48 -6.71
N ALA A 320 -9.60 2.33 -6.49
CA ALA A 320 -9.36 1.77 -5.17
C ALA A 320 -8.24 2.50 -4.42
N THR A 321 -7.19 2.90 -5.12
CA THR A 321 -5.98 3.51 -4.54
C THR A 321 -5.52 2.77 -3.27
N PRO A 322 -4.96 1.54 -3.38
CA PRO A 322 -4.63 0.70 -2.23
C PRO A 322 -3.70 1.37 -1.21
N VAL A 323 -2.81 2.24 -1.66
CA VAL A 323 -2.02 3.13 -0.79
C VAL A 323 -2.64 4.51 -0.82
N ILE A 324 -3.18 4.96 0.31
CA ILE A 324 -3.90 6.24 0.43
C ILE A 324 -2.96 7.42 0.24
N GLN A 325 -1.78 7.38 0.87
CA GLN A 325 -0.89 8.54 0.95
C GLN A 325 0.55 8.15 1.28
N PHE A 326 1.49 9.05 0.98
CA PHE A 326 2.87 9.03 1.48
C PHE A 326 3.27 10.40 2.02
N ARG A 327 4.13 10.39 3.04
CA ARG A 327 4.73 11.58 3.61
C ARG A 327 6.04 11.94 2.89
N ARG A 328 6.36 13.27 2.86
CA ARG A 328 7.70 13.80 2.57
C ARG A 328 8.08 14.83 3.62
N ASN A 329 9.38 15.02 3.77
CA ASN A 329 9.96 16.01 4.69
C ASN A 329 10.65 17.10 3.90
N ILE A 330 10.38 18.35 4.20
CA ILE A 330 10.95 19.49 3.48
C ILE A 330 12.40 19.73 3.94
N THR A 331 13.34 19.73 2.99
CA THR A 331 14.79 19.84 3.25
C THR A 331 15.28 21.29 3.29
N GLU A 332 14.59 22.19 2.57
CA GLU A 332 14.90 23.62 2.48
C GLU A 332 13.61 24.43 2.29
N ASP A 333 13.66 25.71 2.62
CA ASP A 333 12.52 26.61 2.41
C ASP A 333 12.17 26.67 0.92
N CYS A 334 10.90 26.42 0.60
CA CYS A 334 10.41 26.42 -0.78
C CYS A 334 8.92 26.82 -0.85
N GLU A 335 8.43 26.92 -2.07
CA GLU A 335 7.01 27.12 -2.34
C GLU A 335 6.51 26.05 -3.31
N LEU A 336 5.30 25.57 -3.06
CA LEU A 336 4.58 24.65 -3.96
C LEU A 336 3.18 25.21 -4.23
N ASN A 337 2.93 25.64 -5.46
CA ASN A 337 1.63 26.15 -5.92
C ASN A 337 1.00 27.15 -4.92
N GLY A 338 1.76 28.18 -4.54
CA GLY A 338 1.34 29.24 -3.61
C GLY A 338 1.39 28.83 -2.12
N THR A 339 1.77 27.59 -1.79
CA THR A 339 1.94 27.15 -0.41
C THR A 339 3.39 27.35 0.02
N PRO A 340 3.69 28.26 0.97
CA PRO A 340 5.02 28.40 1.52
C PRO A 340 5.33 27.25 2.47
N LEU A 341 6.42 26.55 2.23
CA LEU A 341 6.89 25.42 3.01
C LEU A 341 8.25 25.73 3.62
N LYS A 342 8.45 25.40 4.87
CA LYS A 342 9.70 25.63 5.60
C LYS A 342 10.47 24.33 5.77
N LYS A 343 11.81 24.46 5.83
CA LYS A 343 12.68 23.34 6.19
C LYS A 343 12.19 22.65 7.46
N GLY A 344 12.01 21.35 7.37
CA GLY A 344 11.51 20.53 8.47
C GLY A 344 9.99 20.38 8.54
N ASP A 345 9.24 21.06 7.66
CA ASP A 345 7.82 20.79 7.51
C ASP A 345 7.56 19.39 6.96
N ILE A 346 6.36 18.89 7.20
CA ILE A 346 5.86 17.65 6.62
C ILE A 346 4.82 18.00 5.55
N VAL A 347 4.92 17.35 4.41
CA VAL A 347 3.85 17.30 3.42
C VAL A 347 3.37 15.86 3.27
N VAL A 348 2.07 15.69 3.00
CA VAL A 348 1.45 14.38 2.75
C VAL A 348 0.81 14.38 1.38
N LEU A 349 1.30 13.53 0.51
CA LEU A 349 0.83 13.31 -0.85
C LEU A 349 -0.39 12.39 -0.79
N ILE A 350 -1.62 12.91 -0.94
CA ILE A 350 -2.85 12.14 -0.81
C ILE A 350 -3.24 11.55 -2.18
N TYR A 351 -2.76 10.34 -2.47
CA TYR A 351 -2.99 9.66 -3.75
C TYR A 351 -4.46 9.40 -4.02
N THR A 352 -5.24 9.04 -3.00
CA THR A 352 -6.69 8.86 -3.13
C THR A 352 -7.40 10.13 -3.60
N SER A 353 -6.95 11.29 -3.15
CA SER A 353 -7.45 12.58 -3.60
C SER A 353 -7.00 12.90 -5.03
N ALA A 354 -5.69 12.77 -5.30
CA ALA A 354 -5.12 13.05 -6.61
C ALA A 354 -5.73 12.18 -7.73
N ASN A 355 -6.04 10.91 -7.43
CA ASN A 355 -6.69 9.98 -8.36
C ASN A 355 -8.18 10.31 -8.62
N ARG A 356 -8.72 11.31 -7.94
CA ARG A 356 -10.08 11.84 -8.13
C ARG A 356 -10.10 13.34 -8.42
N ASP A 357 -9.00 13.87 -8.94
CA ASP A 357 -8.90 15.27 -9.28
C ASP A 357 -9.66 15.56 -10.59
N PRO A 358 -10.74 16.38 -10.56
CA PRO A 358 -11.53 16.68 -11.75
C PRO A 358 -10.77 17.51 -12.80
N GLU A 359 -9.64 18.15 -12.44
CA GLU A 359 -8.78 18.82 -13.40
C GLU A 359 -8.02 17.83 -14.31
N VAL A 360 -7.97 16.54 -13.91
CA VAL A 360 -7.23 15.48 -14.63
C VAL A 360 -8.14 14.37 -15.12
N PHE A 361 -9.16 14.02 -14.34
CA PHE A 361 -10.07 12.91 -14.65
C PHE A 361 -11.49 13.41 -14.87
N THR A 362 -12.01 13.24 -16.06
CA THR A 362 -13.45 13.46 -16.33
C THR A 362 -14.27 12.45 -15.53
N ASP A 363 -15.33 12.89 -14.86
CA ASP A 363 -16.14 12.04 -13.98
C ASP A 363 -15.29 11.18 -13.04
N PRO A 364 -14.46 11.78 -12.15
CA PRO A 364 -13.45 11.07 -11.38
C PRO A 364 -14.02 10.01 -10.44
N ASP A 365 -15.29 10.16 -10.03
CA ASP A 365 -15.99 9.23 -9.15
C ASP A 365 -16.73 8.10 -9.90
N ARG A 366 -16.70 8.10 -11.24
CA ARG A 366 -17.16 6.98 -12.06
C ARG A 366 -16.05 5.94 -12.20
N PHE A 367 -16.38 4.68 -11.92
CA PHE A 367 -15.54 3.53 -12.25
C PHE A 367 -15.76 3.18 -13.73
N ASP A 368 -14.72 3.32 -14.53
CA ASP A 368 -14.79 3.16 -15.99
C ASP A 368 -13.51 2.47 -16.51
N ILE A 369 -13.62 1.18 -16.83
CA ILE A 369 -12.48 0.37 -17.30
C ILE A 369 -11.97 0.76 -18.70
N THR A 370 -12.68 1.67 -19.38
CA THR A 370 -12.28 2.19 -20.70
C THR A 370 -11.59 3.55 -20.62
N ARG A 371 -11.35 4.05 -19.41
CA ARG A 371 -10.72 5.35 -19.21
C ARG A 371 -9.35 5.44 -19.89
N ASP A 372 -9.23 6.37 -20.83
CA ASP A 372 -7.99 6.67 -21.54
C ASP A 372 -7.95 8.18 -21.90
N PRO A 373 -6.91 8.93 -21.50
CA PRO A 373 -5.80 8.50 -20.64
C PRO A 373 -6.19 8.28 -19.19
N ASN A 374 -5.43 7.43 -18.49
CA ASN A 374 -5.59 7.17 -17.06
C ASN A 374 -4.27 7.45 -16.30
N PRO A 375 -3.85 8.72 -16.14
CA PRO A 375 -2.58 9.11 -15.54
C PRO A 375 -2.60 9.06 -14.00
N HIS A 376 -3.10 7.99 -13.43
CA HIS A 376 -3.25 7.86 -11.98
C HIS A 376 -1.90 7.71 -11.25
N VAL A 377 -1.89 8.07 -9.98
CA VAL A 377 -0.73 7.96 -9.08
C VAL A 377 -0.86 6.79 -8.09
N GLY A 378 -1.67 5.77 -8.40
CA GLY A 378 -1.86 4.62 -7.51
C GLY A 378 -0.61 3.76 -7.31
N PHE A 379 0.36 3.82 -8.24
CA PHE A 379 1.70 3.25 -8.11
C PHE A 379 2.76 4.29 -7.69
N GLY A 380 2.34 5.43 -7.17
CA GLY A 380 3.17 6.60 -6.91
C GLY A 380 3.25 7.55 -8.11
N GLY A 381 3.64 8.79 -7.86
CA GLY A 381 3.94 9.75 -8.91
C GLY A 381 5.26 9.43 -9.62
N PRO A 382 5.53 10.06 -10.78
CA PRO A 382 6.82 9.92 -11.46
C PRO A 382 7.94 10.43 -10.57
N GLY A 383 9.01 9.65 -10.44
CA GLY A 383 10.15 9.98 -9.59
C GLY A 383 10.86 8.72 -9.08
N PRO A 384 11.90 8.89 -8.23
CA PRO A 384 12.71 7.77 -7.78
C PRO A 384 11.93 6.69 -7.02
N HIS A 385 10.83 7.04 -6.37
CA HIS A 385 9.99 6.13 -5.58
C HIS A 385 8.77 5.55 -6.33
N TYR A 386 8.72 5.63 -7.66
CA TYR A 386 7.71 4.90 -8.43
C TYR A 386 7.74 3.40 -8.08
N CYS A 387 6.57 2.78 -7.94
CA CYS A 387 6.43 1.40 -7.45
C CYS A 387 7.34 0.41 -8.21
N LEU A 388 8.23 -0.26 -7.49
CA LEU A 388 9.13 -1.27 -8.04
C LEU A 388 8.36 -2.50 -8.56
N GLY A 389 7.31 -2.89 -7.85
CA GLY A 389 6.49 -4.07 -8.15
C GLY A 389 5.30 -3.80 -9.09
N ALA A 390 5.17 -2.62 -9.70
CA ALA A 390 3.98 -2.26 -10.48
C ALA A 390 3.65 -3.30 -11.58
N HIS A 391 4.66 -3.77 -12.32
CA HIS A 391 4.45 -4.77 -13.38
C HIS A 391 4.03 -6.13 -12.82
N LEU A 392 4.59 -6.56 -11.68
CA LEU A 392 4.20 -7.81 -11.02
C LEU A 392 2.76 -7.73 -10.52
N ALA A 393 2.42 -6.66 -9.79
CA ALA A 393 1.07 -6.46 -9.27
C ALA A 393 0.00 -6.47 -10.39
N LYS A 394 0.27 -5.79 -11.53
CA LYS A 394 -0.64 -5.80 -12.69
C LYS A 394 -0.83 -7.22 -13.24
N ARG A 395 0.24 -8.02 -13.33
CA ARG A 395 0.15 -9.43 -13.77
C ARG A 395 -0.65 -10.30 -12.80
N GLU A 396 -0.37 -10.19 -11.49
CA GLU A 396 -1.12 -10.92 -10.46
C GLU A 396 -2.62 -10.60 -10.51
N ILE A 397 -2.98 -9.31 -10.63
CA ILE A 397 -4.38 -8.89 -10.76
C ILE A 397 -4.99 -9.47 -12.04
N THR A 398 -4.27 -9.40 -13.16
CA THR A 398 -4.73 -9.92 -14.47
C THR A 398 -5.03 -11.40 -14.41
N VAL A 399 -4.07 -12.23 -13.97
CA VAL A 399 -4.24 -13.69 -13.97
C VAL A 399 -5.32 -14.15 -13.01
N MET A 400 -5.41 -13.52 -11.82
CA MET A 400 -6.44 -13.84 -10.84
C MET A 400 -7.84 -13.46 -11.33
N LEU A 401 -8.02 -12.28 -11.93
CA LEU A 401 -9.30 -11.87 -12.50
C LEU A 401 -9.70 -12.76 -13.67
N ARG A 402 -8.75 -13.20 -14.51
CA ARG A 402 -9.01 -14.15 -15.61
C ARG A 402 -9.57 -15.45 -15.05
N GLU A 403 -8.89 -16.07 -14.12
CA GLU A 403 -9.33 -17.34 -13.51
C GLU A 403 -10.70 -17.21 -12.83
N LEU A 404 -10.89 -16.17 -12.04
CA LEU A 404 -12.15 -15.94 -11.34
C LEU A 404 -13.32 -15.71 -12.30
N LEU A 405 -13.19 -14.77 -13.26
CA LEU A 405 -14.30 -14.38 -14.12
C LEU A 405 -14.60 -15.43 -15.20
N THR A 406 -13.61 -16.19 -15.64
CA THR A 406 -13.82 -17.29 -16.59
C THR A 406 -14.54 -18.48 -15.93
N ARG A 407 -14.09 -18.86 -14.73
CA ARG A 407 -14.58 -20.06 -14.06
C ARG A 407 -15.79 -19.81 -13.17
N LEU A 408 -15.91 -18.61 -12.62
CA LEU A 408 -16.95 -18.16 -11.70
C LEU A 408 -17.57 -16.86 -12.19
N PRO A 409 -18.22 -16.84 -13.37
CA PRO A 409 -18.67 -15.60 -14.01
C PRO A 409 -19.74 -14.83 -13.23
N ASP A 410 -20.37 -15.42 -12.22
CA ASP A 410 -21.34 -14.82 -11.32
C ASP A 410 -20.77 -14.49 -9.91
N ILE A 411 -19.46 -14.67 -9.71
CA ILE A 411 -18.82 -14.32 -8.42
C ILE A 411 -19.09 -12.86 -8.07
N ARG A 412 -19.55 -12.60 -6.84
CA ARG A 412 -19.88 -11.26 -6.36
C ARG A 412 -19.75 -11.17 -4.85
N THR A 413 -19.62 -9.95 -4.33
CA THR A 413 -19.69 -9.73 -2.89
C THR A 413 -21.11 -9.98 -2.39
N ASP A 414 -21.20 -10.50 -1.15
CA ASP A 414 -22.46 -10.82 -0.47
C ASP A 414 -22.51 -10.09 0.89
N GLY A 415 -22.68 -8.78 0.82
CA GLY A 415 -22.69 -7.88 1.96
C GLY A 415 -21.55 -6.88 1.98
N ALA A 416 -21.54 -6.02 3.00
CA ALA A 416 -20.54 -4.97 3.16
C ALA A 416 -19.19 -5.55 3.62
N PRO A 417 -18.06 -5.08 3.06
CA PRO A 417 -16.75 -5.48 3.51
C PRO A 417 -16.40 -4.89 4.88
N ASP A 418 -15.66 -5.65 5.69
CA ASP A 418 -15.03 -5.16 6.91
C ASP A 418 -13.73 -4.42 6.56
N ARG A 419 -13.70 -3.11 6.79
CA ARG A 419 -12.63 -2.22 6.35
C ARG A 419 -11.51 -2.11 7.36
N LEU A 420 -10.29 -1.96 6.87
CA LEU A 420 -9.14 -1.62 7.69
C LEU A 420 -9.20 -0.13 8.09
N ILE A 421 -9.05 0.16 9.38
CA ILE A 421 -8.95 1.53 9.88
C ILE A 421 -7.50 2.00 9.75
N SER A 422 -7.20 2.66 8.65
CA SER A 422 -5.83 3.07 8.32
C SER A 422 -5.81 4.39 7.56
N HIS A 423 -4.86 5.26 7.91
CA HIS A 423 -4.55 6.46 7.14
C HIS A 423 -3.59 6.15 5.97
N PHE A 424 -3.02 4.95 5.93
CA PHE A 424 -2.00 4.58 4.96
C PHE A 424 -2.51 3.60 3.90
N ILE A 425 -3.25 2.56 4.31
CA ILE A 425 -3.75 1.50 3.42
C ILE A 425 -5.28 1.55 3.31
N ASN A 426 -5.78 1.59 2.09
CA ASN A 426 -7.20 1.43 1.79
C ASN A 426 -7.55 -0.06 1.75
N GLY A 427 -7.61 -0.67 2.94
CA GLY A 427 -7.65 -2.12 3.09
C GLY A 427 -9.06 -2.68 3.35
N ILE A 428 -9.24 -3.93 2.95
CA ILE A 428 -10.38 -4.77 3.29
C ILE A 428 -9.86 -5.94 4.11
N LYS A 429 -10.37 -6.10 5.34
CA LYS A 429 -9.97 -7.19 6.26
C LYS A 429 -10.71 -8.48 5.95
N ARG A 430 -12.02 -8.37 5.69
CA ARG A 430 -12.94 -9.48 5.40
C ARG A 430 -13.97 -9.03 4.37
N MET A 431 -14.38 -9.94 3.52
CA MET A 431 -15.38 -9.66 2.50
C MET A 431 -16.21 -10.92 2.19
N PRO A 432 -17.45 -10.99 2.68
CA PRO A 432 -18.37 -12.05 2.30
C PRO A 432 -18.61 -12.02 0.79
N PHE A 433 -18.72 -13.18 0.19
CA PHE A 433 -18.94 -13.32 -1.24
C PHE A 433 -19.68 -14.60 -1.57
N THR A 434 -20.18 -14.69 -2.78
CA THR A 434 -20.90 -15.87 -3.28
C THR A 434 -20.61 -16.11 -4.75
N PHE A 435 -20.81 -17.33 -5.21
CA PHE A 435 -20.81 -17.77 -6.61
C PHE A 435 -21.59 -19.07 -6.75
N THR A 436 -22.04 -19.40 -7.95
CA THR A 436 -22.62 -20.70 -8.27
C THR A 436 -21.52 -21.69 -8.63
N PRO A 437 -21.40 -22.84 -7.93
CA PRO A 437 -20.42 -23.86 -8.28
C PRO A 437 -20.55 -24.31 -9.74
N PRO A 438 -19.45 -24.59 -10.46
CA PRO A 438 -19.51 -25.02 -11.86
C PRO A 438 -20.38 -26.25 -12.11
N ALA A 439 -20.42 -27.21 -11.17
CA ALA A 439 -21.24 -28.42 -11.27
C ALA A 439 -22.76 -28.15 -11.20
N GLU A 440 -23.19 -26.98 -10.71
CA GLU A 440 -24.60 -26.59 -10.62
C GLU A 440 -25.06 -25.73 -11.80
N ARG A 441 -24.15 -25.42 -12.75
CA ARG A 441 -24.42 -24.63 -13.96
C ARG A 441 -24.67 -25.49 -15.19
N ALA A 442 -24.46 -26.82 -15.09
CA ALA A 442 -24.60 -27.77 -16.18
C ALA A 442 -26.08 -28.17 -16.47
#